data_829b1cd31567efedd18a99b881ced913
#
_entry.id   829b1cd31567efedd18a99b881ced913
#
_cell.length_a   1.000
_cell.length_b   1.000
_cell.length_c   1.000
_cell.angle_alpha   90.00
_cell.angle_beta   90.00
_cell.angle_gamma   90.00
#
_symmetry.space_group_name_H-M   'P 1'
#
loop_
_entity.id
_entity.type
_entity.pdbx_description
1 polymer ?
#
loop_
_entity_poly.entity_id
_entity_poly.type
_entity_poly.pdbx_seq_one_letter_code
_entity_poly.pdbx_strand_id
1 'polypeptide(L)'
;MPTVRRIIVGVHGSLGSLQALRYAADEARQRDVPLVPVIAWVPPGGDLAERRHASPYLRKLWREAAWERLTAAFDDGLGGMPADLQVEPHVERGETGAVLVDVANQPEDLLVIGTGRRRFLRRLFRSSVTRYCLAHAKCPVLAVPPSALMDEMSRSLHAWHVRRHALIPDTPQT
;
A
#
# COMPACT_ATOMS: atom_id res chain seq x y z
N MET A 1 28.19 3.05 -0.49
CA MET A 1 26.73 3.15 -0.41
C MET A 1 26.36 3.18 1.05
N PRO A 2 25.43 4.01 1.51
CA PRO A 2 25.00 3.98 2.92
C PRO A 2 24.49 2.56 3.25
N THR A 3 24.90 2.06 4.41
CA THR A 3 24.41 0.76 4.89
C THR A 3 22.95 0.90 5.26
N VAL A 4 22.05 0.18 4.59
CA VAL A 4 20.62 0.17 4.93
C VAL A 4 20.45 -0.49 6.29
N ARG A 5 19.69 0.13 7.19
CA ARG A 5 19.42 -0.35 8.55
C ARG A 5 17.98 -0.81 8.79
N ARG A 6 17.03 -0.28 8.02
CA ARG A 6 15.62 -0.67 8.08
C ARG A 6 15.01 -0.62 6.69
N ILE A 7 14.07 -1.51 6.42
CA ILE A 7 13.29 -1.47 5.18
C ILE A 7 11.85 -1.12 5.51
N ILE A 8 11.44 0.07 5.07
CA ILE A 8 10.09 0.58 5.25
C ILE A 8 9.27 0.23 4.00
N VAL A 9 8.08 -0.30 4.14
CA VAL A 9 7.21 -0.62 3.00
C VAL A 9 5.79 -0.11 3.19
N GLY A 10 5.28 0.62 2.21
CA GLY A 10 3.89 1.07 2.19
C GLY A 10 2.94 -0.06 1.80
N VAL A 11 1.97 -0.36 2.69
CA VAL A 11 0.99 -1.44 2.52
C VAL A 11 -0.42 -0.87 2.48
N HIS A 12 -1.26 -1.35 1.54
CA HIS A 12 -2.69 -0.99 1.50
C HIS A 12 -3.58 -2.06 0.85
N GLY A 13 -3.08 -3.29 0.67
CA GLY A 13 -3.83 -4.44 0.16
C GLY A 13 -4.03 -4.50 -1.36
N SER A 14 -3.49 -3.56 -2.15
CA SER A 14 -3.51 -3.71 -3.61
C SER A 14 -2.42 -4.67 -4.09
N LEU A 15 -2.62 -5.27 -5.27
CA LEU A 15 -1.64 -6.16 -5.88
C LEU A 15 -0.24 -5.55 -6.01
N GLY A 16 -0.16 -4.25 -6.31
CA GLY A 16 1.11 -3.53 -6.36
C GLY A 16 1.77 -3.38 -4.98
N SER A 17 0.99 -3.13 -3.92
CA SER A 17 1.54 -3.06 -2.57
C SER A 17 1.92 -4.44 -2.02
N LEU A 18 1.19 -5.51 -2.39
CA LEU A 18 1.57 -6.88 -2.03
C LEU A 18 2.89 -7.29 -2.71
N GLN A 19 3.10 -6.89 -3.97
CA GLN A 19 4.37 -7.12 -4.64
C GLN A 19 5.52 -6.33 -3.97
N ALA A 20 5.26 -5.09 -3.56
CA ALA A 20 6.23 -4.30 -2.81
C ALA A 20 6.55 -4.93 -1.45
N LEU A 21 5.54 -5.48 -0.75
CA LEU A 21 5.72 -6.19 0.51
C LEU A 21 6.61 -7.43 0.35
N ARG A 22 6.38 -8.24 -0.69
CA ARG A 22 7.24 -9.40 -1.01
C ARG A 22 8.67 -8.98 -1.24
N TYR A 23 8.86 -7.99 -2.11
CA TYR A 23 10.20 -7.48 -2.41
C TYR A 23 10.90 -6.95 -1.15
N ALA A 24 10.19 -6.17 -0.33
CA ALA A 24 10.73 -5.60 0.90
C ALA A 24 11.12 -6.70 1.92
N ALA A 25 10.32 -7.76 2.04
CA ALA A 25 10.62 -8.89 2.91
C ALA A 25 11.87 -9.64 2.44
N ASP A 26 12.01 -9.88 1.14
CA ASP A 26 13.20 -10.54 0.58
C ASP A 26 14.46 -9.69 0.76
N GLU A 27 14.34 -8.37 0.56
CA GLU A 27 15.44 -7.43 0.78
C GLU A 27 15.84 -7.35 2.27
N ALA A 28 14.87 -7.41 3.19
CA ALA A 28 15.11 -7.43 4.63
C ALA A 28 15.87 -8.70 5.05
N ARG A 29 15.49 -9.87 4.50
CA ARG A 29 16.20 -11.13 4.72
C ARG A 29 17.65 -11.08 4.24
N GLN A 30 17.84 -10.58 3.01
CA GLN A 30 19.18 -10.51 2.38
C GLN A 30 20.13 -9.60 3.13
N ARG A 31 19.62 -8.56 3.79
CA ARG A 31 20.42 -7.57 4.51
C ARG A 31 20.48 -7.80 6.01
N ASP A 32 19.69 -8.75 6.52
CA ASP A 32 19.54 -9.01 7.96
C ASP A 32 19.15 -7.74 8.75
N VAL A 33 18.09 -7.06 8.26
CA VAL A 33 17.59 -5.81 8.86
C VAL A 33 16.08 -5.88 9.10
N PRO A 34 15.53 -5.08 10.04
CA PRO A 34 14.11 -5.03 10.31
C PRO A 34 13.27 -4.61 9.10
N LEU A 35 12.11 -5.26 8.94
CA LEU A 35 11.04 -4.88 8.02
C LEU A 35 10.00 -4.05 8.77
N VAL A 36 9.73 -2.84 8.27
CA VAL A 36 8.78 -1.88 8.83
C VAL A 36 7.62 -1.67 7.86
N PRO A 37 6.57 -2.52 7.91
CA PRO A 37 5.38 -2.33 7.10
C PRO A 37 4.53 -1.20 7.68
N VAL A 38 4.13 -0.27 6.82
CA VAL A 38 3.39 0.94 7.19
C VAL A 38 2.04 0.97 6.46
N ILE A 39 0.97 1.08 7.22
CA ILE A 39 -0.36 1.40 6.71
C ILE A 39 -0.82 2.74 7.26
N ALA A 40 -1.18 3.64 6.37
CA ALA A 40 -1.78 4.92 6.74
C ALA A 40 -3.30 4.85 6.62
N TRP A 41 -3.99 5.57 7.50
CA TRP A 41 -5.44 5.71 7.44
C TRP A 41 -5.88 7.15 7.69
N VAL A 42 -6.96 7.54 7.04
CA VAL A 42 -7.64 8.81 7.26
C VAL A 42 -9.10 8.55 7.63
N PRO A 43 -9.72 9.38 8.49
CA PRO A 43 -11.13 9.26 8.81
C PRO A 43 -11.99 9.42 7.54
N PRO A 44 -13.06 8.67 7.37
CA PRO A 44 -14.04 8.91 6.32
C PRO A 44 -14.59 10.33 6.39
N GLY A 45 -14.56 11.06 5.27
CA GLY A 45 -14.91 12.49 5.21
C GLY A 45 -13.77 13.45 5.58
N GLY A 46 -12.59 12.92 5.93
CA GLY A 46 -11.39 13.70 6.25
C GLY A 46 -11.41 14.36 7.62
N ASP A 47 -10.33 15.08 7.94
CA ASP A 47 -10.14 15.71 9.25
C ASP A 47 -11.19 16.76 9.63
N LEU A 48 -11.78 17.45 8.64
CA LEU A 48 -12.82 18.44 8.91
C LEU A 48 -14.13 17.82 9.40
N ALA A 49 -14.50 16.66 8.85
CA ALA A 49 -15.69 15.92 9.29
C ALA A 49 -15.49 15.37 10.70
N GLU A 50 -14.31 14.86 11.00
CA GLU A 50 -13.98 14.34 12.33
C GLU A 50 -13.93 15.44 13.38
N ARG A 51 -13.38 16.63 13.07
CA ARG A 51 -13.37 17.76 14.03
C ARG A 51 -14.77 18.20 14.44
N ARG A 52 -15.76 18.04 13.56
CA ARG A 52 -17.16 18.35 13.87
C ARG A 52 -17.83 17.29 14.74
N HIS A 53 -17.43 16.04 14.62
CA HIS A 53 -17.98 14.90 15.33
C HIS A 53 -16.88 13.96 15.84
N ALA A 54 -15.99 14.53 16.69
CA ALA A 54 -14.87 13.77 17.25
C ALA A 54 -15.37 12.60 18.10
N SER A 55 -15.17 11.37 17.65
CA SER A 55 -15.50 10.16 18.38
C SER A 55 -14.27 9.31 18.63
N PRO A 56 -13.82 9.17 19.90
CA PRO A 56 -12.72 8.26 20.25
C PRO A 56 -13.00 6.81 19.84
N TYR A 57 -14.28 6.39 19.91
CA TYR A 57 -14.72 5.06 19.50
C TYR A 57 -14.51 4.84 17.98
N LEU A 58 -14.94 5.78 17.15
CA LEU A 58 -14.75 5.66 15.70
C LEU A 58 -13.26 5.67 15.30
N ARG A 59 -12.45 6.48 15.97
CA ARG A 59 -10.98 6.48 15.73
C ARG A 59 -10.36 5.12 16.04
N LYS A 60 -10.76 4.50 17.14
CA LYS A 60 -10.33 3.15 17.50
C LYS A 60 -10.74 2.15 16.43
N LEU A 61 -12.00 2.17 15.99
CA LEU A 61 -12.53 1.28 14.96
C LEU A 61 -11.78 1.41 13.62
N TRP A 62 -11.48 2.63 13.18
CA TRP A 62 -10.74 2.86 11.92
C TRP A 62 -9.30 2.40 12.02
N ARG A 63 -8.66 2.58 13.17
CA ARG A 63 -7.32 2.05 13.41
C ARG A 63 -7.31 0.52 13.43
N GLU A 64 -8.28 -0.10 14.06
CA GLU A 64 -8.45 -1.56 14.07
C GLU A 64 -8.67 -2.09 12.65
N ALA A 65 -9.54 -1.48 11.86
CA ALA A 65 -9.75 -1.83 10.46
C ALA A 65 -8.48 -1.62 9.59
N ALA A 66 -7.63 -0.67 9.92
CA ALA A 66 -6.34 -0.50 9.25
C ALA A 66 -5.37 -1.62 9.64
N TRP A 67 -5.36 -2.02 10.91
CA TRP A 67 -4.57 -3.15 11.41
C TRP A 67 -4.99 -4.47 10.74
N GLU A 68 -6.29 -4.75 10.66
CA GLU A 68 -6.83 -5.93 9.97
C GLU A 68 -6.39 -5.98 8.50
N ARG A 69 -6.43 -4.84 7.80
CA ARG A 69 -5.94 -4.76 6.41
C ARG A 69 -4.43 -5.01 6.30
N LEU A 70 -3.65 -4.56 7.28
CA LEU A 70 -2.23 -4.85 7.32
C LEU A 70 -1.97 -6.35 7.51
N THR A 71 -2.66 -6.99 8.44
CA THR A 71 -2.57 -8.43 8.67
C THR A 71 -2.99 -9.23 7.44
N ALA A 72 -4.15 -8.89 6.83
CA ALA A 72 -4.60 -9.52 5.59
C ALA A 72 -3.58 -9.37 4.45
N ALA A 73 -2.86 -8.25 4.38
CA ALA A 73 -1.82 -8.07 3.37
C ALA A 73 -0.61 -9.00 3.59
N PHE A 74 -0.29 -9.35 4.83
CA PHE A 74 0.72 -10.37 5.12
C PHE A 74 0.23 -11.77 4.73
N ASP A 75 -1.02 -12.11 5.03
CA ASP A 75 -1.62 -13.38 4.63
C ASP A 75 -1.62 -13.54 3.10
N ASP A 76 -2.10 -12.53 2.37
CA ASP A 76 -2.17 -12.52 0.91
C ASP A 76 -0.80 -12.40 0.23
N GLY A 77 0.11 -11.65 0.85
CA GLY A 77 1.43 -11.34 0.30
C GLY A 77 2.48 -12.40 0.60
N LEU A 78 2.53 -12.91 1.81
CA LEU A 78 3.62 -13.75 2.32
C LEU A 78 3.13 -15.08 2.89
N GLY A 79 1.82 -15.34 2.94
CA GLY A 79 1.24 -16.51 3.55
C GLY A 79 1.19 -16.43 5.08
N GLY A 80 1.28 -15.23 5.64
CA GLY A 80 1.27 -14.93 7.06
C GLY A 80 2.43 -14.04 7.50
N MET A 81 2.49 -13.74 8.78
CA MET A 81 3.59 -12.97 9.37
C MET A 81 4.87 -13.82 9.38
N PRO A 82 5.98 -13.37 8.74
CA PRO A 82 7.19 -14.16 8.66
C PRO A 82 7.87 -14.27 10.03
N ALA A 83 8.13 -15.49 10.49
CA ALA A 83 8.80 -15.77 11.75
C ALA A 83 10.34 -15.61 11.69
N ASP A 84 10.86 -15.56 10.47
CA ASP A 84 12.30 -15.42 10.16
C ASP A 84 12.76 -13.96 10.00
N LEU A 85 11.84 -13.00 10.17
CA LEU A 85 12.13 -11.57 10.08
C LEU A 85 11.74 -10.83 11.36
N GLN A 86 12.53 -9.84 11.72
CA GLN A 86 12.09 -8.83 12.68
C GLN A 86 11.11 -7.89 11.96
N VAL A 87 9.81 -7.98 12.30
CA VAL A 87 8.76 -7.17 11.71
C VAL A 87 8.28 -6.14 12.74
N GLU A 88 8.30 -4.85 12.36
CA GLU A 88 7.89 -3.73 13.20
C GLU A 88 6.72 -2.99 12.52
N PRO A 89 5.47 -3.42 12.70
CA PRO A 89 4.32 -2.84 11.99
C PRO A 89 3.95 -1.45 12.51
N HIS A 90 3.66 -0.53 11.59
CA HIS A 90 3.16 0.80 11.89
C HIS A 90 1.77 1.03 11.29
N VAL A 91 0.82 1.42 12.14
CA VAL A 91 -0.53 1.83 11.75
C VAL A 91 -0.73 3.28 12.16
N GLU A 92 -0.56 4.18 11.20
CA GLU A 92 -0.49 5.61 11.44
C GLU A 92 -1.66 6.36 10.82
N ARG A 93 -2.09 7.43 11.49
CA ARG A 93 -3.10 8.33 10.97
C ARG A 93 -2.45 9.40 10.11
N GLY A 94 -2.94 9.58 8.90
CA GLY A 94 -2.50 10.64 8.00
C GLY A 94 -2.55 10.26 6.54
N GLU A 95 -2.20 11.22 5.69
CA GLU A 95 -2.04 10.98 4.26
C GLU A 95 -0.86 10.05 3.99
N THR A 96 -1.10 9.03 3.18
CA THR A 96 -0.15 7.90 3.00
C THR A 96 1.26 8.36 2.65
N GLY A 97 1.41 9.34 1.75
CA GLY A 97 2.73 9.82 1.34
C GLY A 97 3.49 10.50 2.48
N ALA A 98 2.81 11.34 3.26
CA ALA A 98 3.38 12.05 4.40
C ALA A 98 3.81 11.05 5.50
N VAL A 99 2.90 10.13 5.86
CA VAL A 99 3.19 9.09 6.87
C VAL A 99 4.41 8.25 6.47
N LEU A 100 4.50 7.82 5.22
CA LEU A 100 5.64 7.03 4.75
C LEU A 100 6.97 7.78 4.87
N VAL A 101 6.98 9.06 4.50
CA VAL A 101 8.18 9.90 4.61
C VAL A 101 8.55 10.19 6.06
N ASP A 102 7.55 10.36 6.93
CA ASP A 102 7.77 10.60 8.36
C ASP A 102 8.34 9.35 9.07
N VAL A 103 7.91 8.15 8.68
CA VAL A 103 8.46 6.89 9.20
C VAL A 103 9.85 6.63 8.61
N ALA A 104 10.03 6.83 7.30
CA ALA A 104 11.30 6.67 6.61
C ALA A 104 12.15 7.95 6.71
N ASN A 105 12.53 8.32 7.92
CA ASN A 105 13.14 9.62 8.22
C ASN A 105 14.66 9.60 8.39
N GLN A 106 15.28 8.42 8.32
CA GLN A 106 16.73 8.25 8.46
C GLN A 106 17.38 8.06 7.07
N PRO A 107 18.60 8.57 6.84
CA PRO A 107 19.33 8.36 5.59
C PRO A 107 19.65 6.89 5.30
N GLU A 108 19.73 6.05 6.34
CA GLU A 108 19.99 4.61 6.30
C GLU A 108 18.71 3.78 6.12
N ASP A 109 17.54 4.40 5.98
CA ASP A 109 16.31 3.71 5.64
C ASP A 109 16.26 3.39 4.13
N LEU A 110 15.52 2.35 3.75
CA LEU A 110 15.11 2.10 2.37
C LEU A 110 13.58 2.08 2.31
N LEU A 111 13.00 3.06 1.63
CA LEU A 111 11.55 3.13 1.44
C LEU A 111 11.12 2.37 0.19
N VAL A 112 10.34 1.31 0.36
CA VAL A 112 9.80 0.48 -0.73
C VAL A 112 8.33 0.80 -0.94
N ILE A 113 7.94 1.11 -2.17
CA ILE A 113 6.57 1.45 -2.54
C ILE A 113 6.13 0.72 -3.80
N GLY A 114 4.91 0.22 -3.80
CA GLY A 114 4.31 -0.36 -5.01
C GLY A 114 3.90 0.72 -6.01
N THR A 115 4.24 0.54 -7.27
CA THR A 115 3.71 1.40 -8.33
C THR A 115 2.40 0.80 -8.86
N GLY A 116 1.35 1.62 -8.92
CA GLY A 116 0.10 1.23 -9.55
C GLY A 116 0.23 1.01 -11.07
N ARG A 117 -0.80 0.45 -11.70
CA ARG A 117 -0.83 0.18 -13.15
C ARG A 117 -0.58 1.45 -13.97
N ARG A 118 0.29 1.37 -14.98
CA ARG A 118 0.63 2.46 -15.91
C ARG A 118 -0.58 3.14 -16.58
N ARG A 119 -1.73 2.43 -16.76
CA ARG A 119 -2.97 2.99 -17.32
C ARG A 119 -3.66 3.99 -16.38
N PHE A 120 -3.48 3.87 -15.07
CA PHE A 120 -4.02 4.82 -14.09
C PHE A 120 -3.17 6.09 -13.97
N LEU A 121 -1.90 6.04 -14.38
CA LEU A 121 -0.97 7.17 -14.25
C LEU A 121 -1.40 8.43 -15.03
N ARG A 122 -2.12 8.30 -16.16
CA ARG A 122 -2.57 9.48 -16.94
C ARG A 122 -3.69 10.28 -16.27
N ARG A 123 -4.43 9.70 -15.33
CA ARG A 123 -5.58 10.38 -14.68
C ARG A 123 -5.30 10.84 -13.25
N LEU A 124 -4.24 10.33 -12.61
CA LEU A 124 -3.89 10.58 -11.20
C LEU A 124 -2.63 11.45 -11.01
N PHE A 125 -2.34 12.34 -11.95
CA PHE A 125 -1.18 13.24 -11.84
C PHE A 125 -1.24 14.23 -10.66
N ARG A 126 -2.26 14.20 -9.80
CA ARG A 126 -2.42 15.21 -8.73
C ARG A 126 -2.01 14.77 -7.33
N SER A 127 -1.99 13.48 -6.99
CA SER A 127 -1.45 13.04 -5.69
C SER A 127 -1.03 11.58 -5.72
N SER A 128 0.07 11.26 -6.42
CA SER A 128 0.65 9.93 -6.34
C SER A 128 1.53 9.84 -5.10
N VAL A 129 1.25 8.88 -4.23
CA VAL A 129 2.10 8.54 -3.08
C VAL A 129 3.56 8.39 -3.51
N THR A 130 3.80 7.69 -4.63
CA THR A 130 5.13 7.52 -5.22
C THR A 130 5.83 8.85 -5.50
N ARG A 131 5.12 9.79 -6.14
CA ARG A 131 5.69 11.11 -6.43
C ARG A 131 6.00 11.90 -5.18
N TYR A 132 5.09 11.83 -4.20
CA TYR A 132 5.29 12.50 -2.91
C TYR A 132 6.53 11.94 -2.19
N CYS A 133 6.65 10.62 -2.08
CA CYS A 133 7.80 9.97 -1.46
C CYS A 133 9.11 10.31 -2.19
N LEU A 134 9.13 10.25 -3.53
CA LEU A 134 10.32 10.61 -4.33
C LEU A 134 10.76 12.08 -4.15
N ALA A 135 9.81 12.98 -3.88
CA ALA A 135 10.10 14.41 -3.71
C ALA A 135 10.52 14.79 -2.29
N HIS A 136 10.11 14.02 -1.26
CA HIS A 136 10.24 14.42 0.14
C HIS A 136 11.02 13.43 1.01
N ALA A 137 11.28 12.20 0.55
CA ALA A 137 12.04 11.23 1.34
C ALA A 137 13.49 11.68 1.55
N LYS A 138 14.01 11.41 2.75
CA LYS A 138 15.41 11.67 3.13
C LYS A 138 16.30 10.44 2.91
N CYS A 139 15.74 9.35 2.43
CA CYS A 139 16.38 8.08 2.18
C CYS A 139 16.15 7.62 0.72
N PRO A 140 16.86 6.59 0.24
CA PRO A 140 16.56 5.95 -1.03
C PRO A 140 15.12 5.44 -1.10
N VAL A 141 14.46 5.64 -2.26
CA VAL A 141 13.11 5.18 -2.53
C VAL A 141 13.13 4.18 -3.67
N LEU A 142 12.62 2.98 -3.42
CA LEU A 142 12.49 1.92 -4.40
C LEU A 142 11.03 1.77 -4.83
N ALA A 143 10.76 1.98 -6.11
CA ALA A 143 9.45 1.83 -6.70
C ALA A 143 9.32 0.46 -7.38
N VAL A 144 8.49 -0.43 -6.80
CA VAL A 144 8.30 -1.81 -7.27
C VAL A 144 7.13 -1.88 -8.24
N PRO A 145 7.33 -2.26 -9.51
CA PRO A 145 6.23 -2.44 -10.46
C PRO A 145 5.42 -3.71 -10.13
N PRO A 146 4.13 -3.76 -10.52
CA PRO A 146 3.37 -5.00 -10.42
C PRO A 146 4.02 -6.09 -11.30
N SER A 147 3.95 -7.36 -10.87
CA SER A 147 4.50 -8.45 -11.66
C SER A 147 3.73 -8.62 -12.98
N ALA A 148 4.43 -9.04 -14.04
CA ALA A 148 3.82 -9.25 -15.37
C ALA A 148 2.65 -10.24 -15.32
N LEU A 149 2.75 -11.31 -14.53
CA LEU A 149 1.70 -12.31 -14.32
C LEU A 149 0.45 -11.69 -13.66
N MET A 150 0.64 -10.85 -12.66
CA MET A 150 -0.45 -10.14 -11.98
C MET A 150 -1.13 -9.13 -12.90
N ASP A 151 -0.39 -8.50 -13.79
CA ASP A 151 -0.92 -7.61 -14.83
C ASP A 151 -1.75 -8.37 -15.86
N GLU A 152 -1.38 -9.61 -16.18
CA GLU A 152 -2.07 -10.46 -17.13
C GLU A 152 -3.36 -11.06 -16.54
N MET A 153 -3.34 -11.56 -15.33
CA MET A 153 -4.52 -12.03 -14.59
C MET A 153 -5.56 -10.91 -14.43
N SER A 154 -5.12 -9.73 -14.09
CA SER A 154 -5.98 -8.54 -13.92
C SER A 154 -6.60 -8.09 -15.26
N ARG A 155 -5.89 -8.27 -16.39
CA ARG A 155 -6.43 -8.01 -17.74
C ARG A 155 -7.50 -9.03 -18.11
N SER A 156 -7.27 -10.29 -17.81
CA SER A 156 -8.23 -11.39 -18.08
C SER A 156 -9.52 -11.23 -17.27
N LEU A 157 -9.44 -10.89 -16.00
CA LEU A 157 -10.61 -10.63 -15.15
C LEU A 157 -11.42 -9.42 -15.62
N HIS A 158 -10.76 -8.36 -16.09
CA HIS A 158 -11.45 -7.17 -16.61
C HIS A 158 -12.16 -7.48 -17.96
N ALA A 159 -11.51 -8.23 -18.83
CA ALA A 159 -12.09 -8.66 -20.09
C ALA A 159 -13.32 -9.58 -19.87
N TRP A 160 -13.28 -10.43 -18.85
CA TRP A 160 -14.40 -11.29 -18.46
C TRP A 160 -15.59 -10.48 -17.91
N HIS A 161 -15.33 -9.49 -17.05
CA HIS A 161 -16.38 -8.59 -16.51
C HIS A 161 -17.08 -7.78 -17.59
N VAL A 162 -16.32 -7.22 -18.53
CA VAL A 162 -16.86 -6.43 -19.64
C VAL A 162 -17.72 -7.32 -20.56
N ARG A 163 -17.29 -8.56 -20.84
CA ARG A 163 -18.09 -9.51 -21.63
C ARG A 163 -19.39 -9.93 -20.94
N ARG A 164 -19.39 -10.07 -19.62
CA ARG A 164 -20.57 -10.47 -18.86
C ARG A 164 -21.66 -9.39 -18.86
N HIS A 165 -21.28 -8.12 -18.82
CA HIS A 165 -22.22 -7.00 -18.92
C HIS A 165 -22.74 -6.77 -20.36
N ALA A 166 -22.02 -7.17 -21.38
CA ALA A 166 -22.45 -7.07 -22.77
C ALA A 166 -23.42 -8.18 -23.20
N LEU A 167 -23.64 -9.21 -22.37
CA LEU A 167 -24.49 -10.37 -22.66
C LEU A 167 -25.84 -10.35 -21.92
N ILE A 168 -26.19 -9.26 -21.22
CA ILE A 168 -27.55 -9.10 -20.69
C ILE A 168 -28.35 -8.31 -21.75
N PRO A 169 -29.22 -8.96 -22.53
CA PRO A 169 -30.11 -8.22 -23.45
C PRO A 169 -31.11 -7.44 -22.59
N ASP A 170 -31.27 -6.14 -22.92
CA ASP A 170 -32.39 -5.33 -22.41
C ASP A 170 -33.70 -6.07 -22.70
N THR A 171 -34.37 -6.47 -21.67
CA THR A 171 -35.74 -7.03 -21.80
C THR A 171 -36.65 -5.83 -22.05
N PRO A 172 -37.35 -5.74 -23.18
CA PRO A 172 -38.30 -4.66 -23.41
C PRO A 172 -39.46 -4.80 -22.42
N GLN A 173 -39.70 -3.77 -21.67
CA GLN A 173 -40.90 -3.63 -20.85
C GLN A 173 -42.08 -3.37 -21.82
N THR A 174 -42.98 -4.33 -21.91
CA THR A 174 -44.35 -4.17 -22.47
C THR A 174 -45.28 -3.79 -21.34
#